data_123bedf207298639b26c33b49dc6f3e4
#
_entry.id   123bedf207298639b26c33b49dc6f3e4
#
_cell.length_a   1.000
_cell.length_b   1.000
_cell.length_c   1.000
_cell.angle_alpha   90.00
_cell.angle_beta   90.00
_cell.angle_gamma   90.00
#
_symmetry.space_group_name_H-M   'P 1'
#
loop_
_entity.id
_entity.type
_entity.pdbx_description
1 polymer ?
#
loop_
_entity_poly.entity_id
_entity_poly.type
_entity_poly.pdbx_seq_one_letter_code
_entity_poly.pdbx_strand_id
1 'polypeptide(L)'
;MRHRHWLFLLHLLLVAAAVAAAQEPAPRFNVKTMTGEKFNNDSLKGHVVLLQFWTTWCPYCRREQPLVDDIDKEFRDQGLVVLAVDVNESKKAVKKYLEQNPRACRIVLTEDTNLAAMYAAKSFPIYVVIDRDGNVAGEQRGAAGERRLRFMLSRAGLPGGQ
;
A
#
# COMPACT_ATOMS: atom_id res chain seq x y z
N MET A 1 -56.23 0.25 13.87
CA MET A 1 -55.16 1.28 13.77
C MET A 1 -53.77 0.83 14.23
N ARG A 2 -53.56 -0.43 14.70
CA ARG A 2 -52.26 -0.92 15.25
C ARG A 2 -51.28 -1.49 14.21
N HIS A 3 -51.74 -1.88 13.00
CA HIS A 3 -50.88 -2.48 11.98
C HIS A 3 -50.11 -1.48 11.11
N ARG A 4 -50.46 -0.21 11.08
CA ARG A 4 -49.82 0.83 10.28
C ARG A 4 -48.46 1.28 10.84
N HIS A 5 -48.24 1.19 12.15
CA HIS A 5 -46.98 1.58 12.79
C HIS A 5 -45.90 0.52 12.67
N TRP A 6 -46.24 -0.74 12.50
CA TRP A 6 -45.29 -1.84 12.34
C TRP A 6 -44.59 -1.81 10.98
N LEU A 7 -45.31 -1.39 9.93
CA LEU A 7 -44.75 -1.26 8.58
C LEU A 7 -43.74 -0.11 8.48
N PHE A 8 -43.94 0.97 9.20
CA PHE A 8 -43.00 2.08 9.27
C PHE A 8 -41.71 1.71 10.03
N LEU A 9 -41.76 0.92 11.06
CA LEU A 9 -40.61 0.45 11.81
C LEU A 9 -39.77 -0.54 11.03
N LEU A 10 -40.38 -1.39 10.20
CA LEU A 10 -39.66 -2.32 9.31
C LEU A 10 -38.93 -1.57 8.19
N HIS A 11 -39.49 -0.49 7.66
CA HIS A 11 -38.82 0.35 6.64
C HIS A 11 -37.64 1.14 7.19
N LEU A 12 -37.74 1.59 8.47
CA LEU A 12 -36.62 2.31 9.12
C LEU A 12 -35.42 1.42 9.43
N LEU A 13 -35.64 0.12 9.71
CA LEU A 13 -34.59 -0.87 9.98
C LEU A 13 -33.84 -1.30 8.70
N LEU A 14 -34.51 -1.26 7.53
CA LEU A 14 -33.90 -1.64 6.25
C LEU A 14 -32.96 -0.54 5.66
N VAL A 15 -33.13 0.71 6.05
CA VAL A 15 -32.29 1.82 5.57
C VAL A 15 -31.00 1.97 6.37
N ALA A 16 -30.90 1.38 7.55
CA ALA A 16 -29.71 1.48 8.40
C ALA A 16 -28.55 0.51 8.00
N ALA A 17 -28.76 -0.38 7.03
CA ALA A 17 -27.81 -1.45 6.72
C ALA A 17 -26.85 -1.17 5.56
N ALA A 18 -26.80 0.02 4.98
CA ALA A 18 -26.08 0.27 3.74
C ALA A 18 -25.11 1.49 3.77
N VAL A 19 -24.52 1.78 4.91
CA VAL A 19 -23.28 2.60 4.90
C VAL A 19 -22.10 1.67 5.10
N ALA A 20 -21.89 0.77 4.17
CA ALA A 20 -20.56 0.24 3.92
C ALA A 20 -19.71 1.44 3.50
N ALA A 21 -18.78 1.86 4.34
CA ALA A 21 -17.82 2.91 3.98
C ALA A 21 -17.20 2.52 2.63
N ALA A 22 -17.56 3.25 1.57
CA ALA A 22 -17.01 3.01 0.25
C ALA A 22 -15.49 3.18 0.36
N GLN A 23 -14.75 2.10 0.17
CA GLN A 23 -13.29 2.16 0.14
C GLN A 23 -12.89 2.98 -1.08
N GLU A 24 -11.94 3.89 -0.91
CA GLU A 24 -11.50 4.76 -1.99
C GLU A 24 -10.64 3.97 -2.98
N PRO A 25 -10.97 3.94 -4.28
CA PRO A 25 -10.13 3.28 -5.27
C PRO A 25 -8.75 3.92 -5.33
N ALA A 26 -7.72 3.08 -5.41
CA ALA A 26 -6.36 3.59 -5.63
C ALA A 26 -6.27 4.35 -6.98
N PRO A 27 -5.55 5.46 -7.04
CA PRO A 27 -5.33 6.19 -8.28
C PRO A 27 -4.77 5.27 -9.37
N ARG A 28 -5.08 5.54 -10.64
CA ARG A 28 -4.50 4.78 -11.76
C ARG A 28 -3.03 5.08 -11.92
N PHE A 29 -2.22 4.04 -11.93
CA PHE A 29 -0.77 4.15 -12.08
C PHE A 29 -0.19 3.12 -13.05
N ASN A 30 1.01 3.43 -13.52
CA ASN A 30 1.90 2.49 -14.19
C ASN A 30 3.27 2.60 -13.52
N VAL A 31 3.92 1.46 -13.31
CA VAL A 31 5.28 1.43 -12.78
C VAL A 31 6.15 0.49 -13.60
N LYS A 32 7.44 0.82 -13.68
CA LYS A 32 8.49 -0.07 -14.13
C LYS A 32 9.53 -0.17 -13.03
N THR A 33 9.85 -1.37 -12.62
CA THR A 33 10.88 -1.61 -11.61
C THR A 33 12.29 -1.45 -12.20
N MET A 34 13.27 -1.31 -11.32
CA MET A 34 14.69 -1.27 -11.76
C MET A 34 15.13 -2.57 -12.44
N THR A 35 14.45 -3.70 -12.22
CA THR A 35 14.67 -5.00 -12.86
C THR A 35 13.89 -5.15 -14.17
N GLY A 36 13.03 -4.20 -14.51
CA GLY A 36 12.27 -4.16 -15.75
C GLY A 36 10.85 -4.74 -15.69
N GLU A 37 10.41 -5.25 -14.54
CA GLU A 37 9.02 -5.70 -14.36
C GLU A 37 8.07 -4.50 -14.48
N LYS A 38 6.89 -4.72 -15.07
CA LYS A 38 5.89 -3.67 -15.26
C LYS A 38 4.60 -4.04 -14.54
N PHE A 39 4.05 -3.09 -13.81
CA PHE A 39 2.79 -3.23 -13.09
C PHE A 39 1.87 -2.05 -13.35
N ASN A 40 0.57 -2.30 -13.28
CA ASN A 40 -0.50 -1.30 -13.26
C ASN A 40 -1.65 -1.82 -12.41
N ASN A 41 -2.68 -1.02 -12.20
CA ASN A 41 -3.85 -1.44 -11.39
C ASN A 41 -4.46 -2.75 -11.88
N ASP A 42 -4.53 -2.98 -13.19
CA ASP A 42 -5.18 -4.18 -13.74
C ASP A 42 -4.32 -5.43 -13.55
N SER A 43 -2.99 -5.33 -13.71
CA SER A 43 -2.07 -6.45 -13.49
C SER A 43 -1.93 -6.82 -12.01
N LEU A 44 -2.34 -5.93 -11.11
CA LEU A 44 -2.26 -6.12 -9.66
C LEU A 44 -3.60 -6.52 -9.01
N LYS A 45 -4.66 -6.68 -9.81
CA LYS A 45 -5.92 -7.23 -9.30
C LYS A 45 -5.72 -8.60 -8.68
N GLY A 46 -6.35 -8.83 -7.53
CA GLY A 46 -6.18 -10.06 -6.75
C GLY A 46 -4.94 -10.10 -5.87
N HIS A 47 -4.06 -9.10 -5.97
CA HIS A 47 -2.89 -8.95 -5.11
C HIS A 47 -3.11 -7.85 -4.07
N VAL A 48 -2.50 -8.01 -2.90
CA VAL A 48 -2.32 -6.91 -1.96
C VAL A 48 -1.04 -6.16 -2.35
N VAL A 49 -1.11 -4.83 -2.42
CA VAL A 49 0.05 -4.02 -2.78
C VAL A 49 0.47 -3.16 -1.60
N LEU A 50 1.74 -3.21 -1.24
CA LEU A 50 2.36 -2.28 -0.32
C LEU A 50 3.25 -1.31 -1.10
N LEU A 51 2.84 -0.05 -1.19
CA LEU A 51 3.68 1.03 -1.67
C LEU A 51 4.47 1.60 -0.50
N GLN A 52 5.79 1.70 -0.64
CA GLN A 52 6.67 2.44 0.27
C GLN A 52 7.31 3.59 -0.51
N PHE A 53 7.03 4.83 -0.14
CA PHE A 53 7.78 5.99 -0.66
C PHE A 53 8.95 6.27 0.26
N TRP A 54 10.15 6.34 -0.31
CA TRP A 54 11.39 6.43 0.46
C TRP A 54 12.49 7.17 -0.30
N THR A 55 13.59 7.45 0.40
CA THR A 55 14.83 7.97 -0.20
C THR A 55 16.05 7.31 0.46
N THR A 56 17.19 7.33 -0.22
CA THR A 56 18.42 6.73 0.30
C THR A 56 18.97 7.45 1.53
N TRP A 57 18.73 8.74 1.66
CA TRP A 57 19.19 9.59 2.78
C TRP A 57 18.23 9.65 3.97
N CYS A 58 17.03 9.07 3.87
CA CYS A 58 16.01 9.10 4.92
C CYS A 58 16.36 8.13 6.07
N PRO A 59 16.66 8.59 7.30
CA PRO A 59 17.08 7.72 8.39
C PRO A 59 15.95 6.83 8.90
N TYR A 60 14.70 7.31 8.90
CA TYR A 60 13.54 6.52 9.28
C TYR A 60 13.25 5.41 8.27
N CYS A 61 13.43 5.70 6.97
CA CYS A 61 13.27 4.70 5.92
C CYS A 61 14.30 3.58 6.09
N ARG A 62 15.58 3.93 6.30
CA ARG A 62 16.66 2.94 6.50
C ARG A 62 16.38 2.01 7.67
N ARG A 63 15.87 2.55 8.77
CA ARG A 63 15.54 1.77 9.98
C ARG A 63 14.43 0.76 9.73
N GLU A 64 13.46 1.08 8.87
CA GLU A 64 12.32 0.21 8.57
C GLU A 64 12.52 -0.68 7.33
N GLN A 65 13.63 -0.53 6.57
CA GLN A 65 13.92 -1.38 5.42
C GLN A 65 13.93 -2.87 5.74
N PRO A 66 14.61 -3.35 6.81
CA PRO A 66 14.59 -4.77 7.14
C PRO A 66 13.18 -5.30 7.39
N LEU A 67 12.35 -4.54 8.10
CA LEU A 67 10.96 -4.88 8.37
C LEU A 67 10.14 -5.02 7.08
N VAL A 68 10.29 -4.07 6.14
CA VAL A 68 9.58 -4.12 4.85
C VAL A 68 10.04 -5.31 4.02
N ASP A 69 11.33 -5.60 4.03
CA ASP A 69 11.90 -6.74 3.31
C ASP A 69 11.48 -8.09 3.91
N ASP A 70 11.34 -8.17 5.23
CA ASP A 70 10.85 -9.37 5.91
C ASP A 70 9.35 -9.58 5.65
N ILE A 71 8.55 -8.52 5.65
CA ILE A 71 7.13 -8.55 5.25
C ILE A 71 7.00 -9.00 3.78
N ASP A 72 7.83 -8.50 2.87
CA ASP A 72 7.81 -8.95 1.48
C ASP A 72 8.12 -10.45 1.35
N LYS A 73 9.14 -10.95 2.04
CA LYS A 73 9.49 -12.38 2.02
C LYS A 73 8.38 -13.26 2.61
N GLU A 74 7.77 -12.81 3.72
CA GLU A 74 6.72 -13.56 4.43
C GLU A 74 5.45 -13.70 3.59
N PHE A 75 5.03 -12.64 2.88
CA PHE A 75 3.72 -12.59 2.24
C PHE A 75 3.73 -12.65 0.70
N ARG A 76 4.89 -12.65 0.03
CA ARG A 76 4.95 -12.67 -1.44
C ARG A 76 4.22 -13.87 -2.06
N ASP A 77 4.36 -15.05 -1.46
CA ASP A 77 3.69 -16.28 -1.90
C ASP A 77 2.19 -16.30 -1.55
N GLN A 78 1.76 -15.37 -0.71
CA GLN A 78 0.36 -15.14 -0.36
C GLN A 78 -0.27 -13.99 -1.16
N GLY A 79 0.44 -13.51 -2.18
CA GLY A 79 -0.04 -12.49 -3.10
C GLY A 79 0.24 -11.06 -2.67
N LEU A 80 1.25 -10.81 -1.81
CA LEU A 80 1.75 -9.47 -1.57
C LEU A 80 2.72 -9.04 -2.67
N VAL A 81 2.56 -7.82 -3.17
CA VAL A 81 3.53 -7.13 -4.03
C VAL A 81 4.00 -5.87 -3.33
N VAL A 82 5.28 -5.81 -2.99
CA VAL A 82 5.89 -4.61 -2.40
C VAL A 82 6.59 -3.82 -3.49
N LEU A 83 6.23 -2.54 -3.62
CA LEU A 83 6.82 -1.57 -4.54
C LEU A 83 7.44 -0.43 -3.73
N ALA A 84 8.76 -0.43 -3.57
CA ALA A 84 9.50 0.63 -2.90
C ALA A 84 9.87 1.72 -3.91
N VAL A 85 9.08 2.81 -3.89
CA VAL A 85 9.23 3.94 -4.81
C VAL A 85 10.23 4.93 -4.24
N ASP A 86 11.40 5.00 -4.84
CA ASP A 86 12.40 6.03 -4.54
C ASP A 86 11.95 7.38 -5.12
N VAL A 87 12.07 8.45 -4.33
CA VAL A 87 11.53 9.75 -4.71
C VAL A 87 12.64 10.77 -4.99
N ASN A 88 12.69 11.20 -6.26
CA ASN A 88 13.55 12.30 -6.72
C ASN A 88 15.06 12.08 -6.59
N GLU A 89 15.52 10.84 -6.61
CA GLU A 89 16.95 10.51 -6.67
C GLU A 89 17.33 9.96 -8.04
N SER A 90 18.58 10.14 -8.44
CA SER A 90 19.07 9.57 -9.68
C SER A 90 19.23 8.05 -9.58
N LYS A 91 18.96 7.35 -10.67
CA LYS A 91 19.19 5.89 -10.78
C LYS A 91 20.59 5.48 -10.32
N LYS A 92 21.61 6.32 -10.60
CA LYS A 92 23.00 6.07 -10.17
C LYS A 92 23.13 6.11 -8.65
N ALA A 93 22.50 7.09 -7.98
CA ALA A 93 22.54 7.21 -6.53
C ALA A 93 21.83 6.04 -5.84
N VAL A 94 20.63 5.69 -6.31
CA VAL A 94 19.86 4.56 -5.77
C VAL A 94 20.63 3.25 -6.00
N LYS A 95 21.18 3.00 -7.19
CA LYS A 95 21.98 1.81 -7.48
C LYS A 95 23.17 1.69 -6.53
N LYS A 96 23.95 2.75 -6.35
CA LYS A 96 25.10 2.78 -5.44
C LYS A 96 24.69 2.46 -3.99
N TYR A 97 23.54 2.99 -3.56
CA TYR A 97 23.00 2.69 -2.22
C TYR A 97 22.63 1.21 -2.07
N LEU A 98 21.95 0.63 -3.08
CA LEU A 98 21.49 -0.76 -3.06
C LEU A 98 22.64 -1.77 -3.12
N GLU A 99 23.81 -1.40 -3.65
CA GLU A 99 25.03 -2.24 -3.62
C GLU A 99 25.49 -2.51 -2.18
N GLN A 100 25.28 -1.57 -1.28
CA GLN A 100 25.64 -1.68 0.14
C GLN A 100 24.44 -2.06 1.02
N ASN A 101 23.23 -1.83 0.56
CA ASN A 101 21.97 -2.04 1.28
C ASN A 101 20.98 -2.78 0.38
N PRO A 102 21.19 -4.08 0.10
CA PRO A 102 20.33 -4.83 -0.80
C PRO A 102 18.93 -4.94 -0.24
N ARG A 103 17.91 -4.88 -1.12
CA ARG A 103 16.50 -4.96 -0.78
C ARG A 103 15.88 -6.24 -1.35
N ALA A 104 14.96 -6.84 -0.62
CA ALA A 104 14.20 -8.02 -1.08
C ALA A 104 13.02 -7.61 -1.97
N CYS A 105 12.46 -6.43 -1.74
CA CYS A 105 11.31 -5.92 -2.48
C CYS A 105 11.71 -5.27 -3.82
N ARG A 106 10.70 -4.97 -4.65
CA ARG A 106 10.86 -4.33 -5.95
C ARG A 106 11.11 -2.83 -5.80
N ILE A 107 12.16 -2.34 -6.42
CA ILE A 107 12.53 -0.92 -6.41
C ILE A 107 11.99 -0.25 -7.67
N VAL A 108 11.32 0.90 -7.49
CA VAL A 108 10.79 1.76 -8.56
C VAL A 108 11.41 3.15 -8.41
N LEU A 109 11.78 3.78 -9.51
CA LEU A 109 12.27 5.17 -9.50
C LEU A 109 11.14 6.14 -9.88
N THR A 110 11.17 7.37 -9.36
CA THR A 110 10.17 8.40 -9.70
C THR A 110 10.06 8.64 -11.20
N GLU A 111 11.14 8.51 -11.97
CA GLU A 111 11.14 8.66 -13.43
C GLU A 111 10.33 7.57 -14.16
N ASP A 112 10.08 6.44 -13.51
CA ASP A 112 9.37 5.29 -14.05
C ASP A 112 7.92 5.17 -13.54
N THR A 113 7.40 6.20 -12.82
CA THR A 113 6.04 6.21 -12.29
C THR A 113 5.57 7.61 -11.89
N ASN A 114 4.25 7.80 -11.82
CA ASN A 114 3.62 9.02 -11.31
C ASN A 114 3.14 8.89 -9.83
N LEU A 115 3.39 7.74 -9.19
CA LEU A 115 2.89 7.44 -7.84
C LEU A 115 3.27 8.49 -6.80
N ALA A 116 4.53 8.96 -6.81
CA ALA A 116 5.00 9.95 -5.84
C ALA A 116 4.19 11.25 -5.89
N ALA A 117 3.79 11.70 -7.09
CA ALA A 117 2.94 12.87 -7.28
C ALA A 117 1.50 12.60 -6.81
N MET A 118 0.93 11.44 -7.16
CA MET A 118 -0.44 11.05 -6.80
C MET A 118 -0.66 11.00 -5.30
N TYR A 119 0.32 10.49 -4.54
CA TYR A 119 0.26 10.41 -3.09
C TYR A 119 0.91 11.60 -2.37
N ALA A 120 1.24 12.67 -3.11
CA ALA A 120 1.90 13.87 -2.58
C ALA A 120 3.09 13.52 -1.65
N ALA A 121 3.99 12.64 -2.13
CA ALA A 121 5.10 12.12 -1.34
C ALA A 121 6.20 13.17 -1.15
N LYS A 122 6.04 14.02 -0.13
CA LYS A 122 6.96 15.11 0.24
C LYS A 122 7.73 14.85 1.53
N SER A 123 7.33 13.89 2.34
CA SER A 123 8.00 13.46 3.58
C SER A 123 8.06 11.93 3.62
N PHE A 124 9.07 11.36 4.27
CA PHE A 124 9.38 9.94 4.18
C PHE A 124 9.59 9.29 5.55
N PRO A 125 9.26 7.99 5.67
CA PRO A 125 8.56 7.15 4.69
C PRO A 125 7.07 7.46 4.61
N ILE A 126 6.42 7.06 3.49
CA ILE A 126 4.97 6.94 3.40
C ILE A 126 4.68 5.50 2.99
N TYR A 127 3.68 4.90 3.62
CA TYR A 127 3.18 3.57 3.30
C TYR A 127 1.73 3.68 2.85
N VAL A 128 1.40 3.00 1.75
CA VAL A 128 0.01 2.85 1.28
C VAL A 128 -0.22 1.37 1.02
N VAL A 129 -1.30 0.84 1.57
CA VAL A 129 -1.73 -0.54 1.30
C VAL A 129 -2.97 -0.50 0.43
N ILE A 130 -2.93 -1.24 -0.68
CA ILE A 130 -4.04 -1.41 -1.61
C ILE A 130 -4.49 -2.86 -1.49
N ASP A 131 -5.79 -3.07 -1.36
CA ASP A 131 -6.39 -4.40 -1.25
C ASP A 131 -6.50 -5.13 -2.61
N ARG A 132 -7.01 -6.36 -2.58
CA ARG A 132 -7.14 -7.22 -3.75
C ARG A 132 -8.12 -6.69 -4.80
N ASP A 133 -9.05 -5.82 -4.39
CA ASP A 133 -10.04 -5.18 -5.27
C ASP A 133 -9.52 -3.87 -5.87
N GLY A 134 -8.34 -3.41 -5.43
CA GLY A 134 -7.68 -2.20 -5.90
C GLY A 134 -8.07 -0.95 -5.11
N ASN A 135 -8.63 -1.08 -3.90
CA ASN A 135 -8.97 0.03 -3.03
C ASN A 135 -7.87 0.31 -1.99
N VAL A 136 -7.77 1.54 -1.54
CA VAL A 136 -6.84 1.92 -0.46
C VAL A 136 -7.35 1.37 0.87
N ALA A 137 -6.68 0.35 1.41
CA ALA A 137 -6.98 -0.26 2.70
C ALA A 137 -6.36 0.50 3.89
N GLY A 138 -5.31 1.28 3.64
CA GLY A 138 -4.67 2.10 4.66
C GLY A 138 -3.52 2.94 4.14
N GLU A 139 -3.27 4.05 4.84
CA GLU A 139 -2.14 4.93 4.61
C GLU A 139 -1.47 5.26 5.95
N GLN A 140 -0.14 5.40 5.94
CA GLN A 140 0.66 5.86 7.07
C GLN A 140 1.76 6.79 6.58
N ARG A 141 1.79 8.00 7.13
CA ARG A 141 2.86 8.98 6.91
C ARG A 141 3.82 8.96 8.09
N GLY A 142 5.12 8.91 7.81
CA GLY A 142 6.17 8.68 8.79
C GLY A 142 6.36 7.19 9.11
N ALA A 143 7.31 6.90 10.00
CA ALA A 143 7.62 5.55 10.42
C ALA A 143 6.38 4.84 10.98
N ALA A 144 6.12 3.62 10.52
CA ALA A 144 4.94 2.86 10.87
C ALA A 144 5.20 1.87 12.01
N GLY A 145 6.35 1.25 12.03
CA GLY A 145 6.64 0.09 12.85
C GLY A 145 5.86 -1.16 12.42
N GLU A 146 6.28 -2.29 12.93
CA GLU A 146 5.75 -3.61 12.53
C GLU A 146 4.24 -3.73 12.76
N ARG A 147 3.79 -3.39 13.96
CA ARG A 147 2.37 -3.52 14.33
C ARG A 147 1.44 -2.75 13.40
N ARG A 148 1.80 -1.52 13.02
CA ARG A 148 0.98 -0.70 12.13
C ARG A 148 0.96 -1.23 10.71
N LEU A 149 2.12 -1.64 10.17
CA LEU A 149 2.20 -2.24 8.83
C LEU A 149 1.37 -3.52 8.75
N ARG A 150 1.55 -4.45 9.71
CA ARG A 150 0.78 -5.70 9.76
C ARG A 150 -0.73 -5.45 9.90
N PHE A 151 -1.12 -4.47 10.70
CA PHE A 151 -2.54 -4.07 10.82
C PHE A 151 -3.11 -3.59 9.47
N MET A 152 -2.38 -2.75 8.72
CA MET A 152 -2.86 -2.29 7.41
C MET A 152 -2.95 -3.46 6.41
N LEU A 153 -1.98 -4.36 6.41
CA LEU A 153 -1.97 -5.55 5.55
C LEU A 153 -3.11 -6.52 5.89
N SER A 154 -3.44 -6.70 7.17
CA SER A 154 -4.57 -7.55 7.56
C SER A 154 -5.90 -6.98 7.09
N ARG A 155 -6.06 -5.66 7.08
CA ARG A 155 -7.25 -5.01 6.51
C ARG A 155 -7.38 -5.19 4.99
N ALA A 156 -6.25 -5.42 4.31
CA ALA A 156 -6.22 -5.70 2.88
C ALA A 156 -6.38 -7.19 2.54
N GLY A 157 -6.59 -8.06 3.54
CA GLY A 157 -6.87 -9.48 3.35
C GLY A 157 -5.63 -10.39 3.41
N LEU A 158 -4.50 -9.92 3.98
CA LEU A 158 -3.41 -10.80 4.37
C LEU A 158 -3.59 -11.28 5.83
N PRO A 159 -3.02 -12.45 6.20
CA PRO A 159 -3.08 -12.90 7.59
C PRO A 159 -2.49 -11.85 8.52
N GLY A 160 -3.25 -11.44 9.53
CA GLY A 160 -2.73 -10.59 10.60
C GLY A 160 -1.72 -11.41 11.41
N GLY A 161 -0.46 -11.00 11.45
CA GLY A 161 0.45 -11.50 12.47
C GLY A 161 -0.11 -11.13 13.84
N GLN A 162 -0.19 -12.10 14.72
CA GLN A 162 -0.51 -11.91 16.14
C GLN A 162 0.60 -11.14 16.83
#